data_88e610ce6f99194ab6a0e9767b109f04
#
_entry.id   88e610ce6f99194ab6a0e9767b109f04
#
_cell.length_a   1.000
_cell.length_b   1.000
_cell.length_c   1.000
_cell.angle_alpha   90.00
_cell.angle_beta   90.00
_cell.angle_gamma   90.00
#
_symmetry.space_group_name_H-M   'P 1'
#
loop_
_entity.id
_entity.type
_entity.pdbx_description
1 polymer ?
#
loop_
_entity_poly.entity_id
_entity_poly.type
_entity_poly.pdbx_seq_one_letter_code
_entity_poly.pdbx_strand_id
1 'polypeptide(L)'
;MTFMEMLKIKNLTHDFVDEEEGTTLRAVDNVSLDVEKGQFIAVLGHNGSGKSSLAKHINALLAPTEGTVFLDGMDTKDQKLLWDIRQNAGMVFQNPDNQIVATMVEEDVAFGPENLKVPTAEIWKRVEKALGAVGMTKYRHKSPLKLSGGQKQRVAIAGIIAMEPQCIVLDEPTAMLDPVGRKEVIETLHTLNKEKNITIILITHHMNEVIGADKVFVMDDGKLIMEGTPREIFSKVDKIKKIGLEVPQVPDSYGIQ
;
A
#
# COMPACT_ATOMS: atom_id res chain seq x y z
N MET A 1 14.15 -23.00 -3.56
CA MET A 1 13.20 -22.42 -2.58
C MET A 1 11.89 -22.23 -3.31
N THR A 2 10.81 -22.81 -2.84
CA THR A 2 9.48 -22.56 -3.41
C THR A 2 9.05 -21.19 -2.86
N PHE A 3 9.04 -20.19 -3.73
CA PHE A 3 8.53 -18.86 -3.35
C PHE A 3 7.03 -19.00 -3.09
N MET A 4 6.58 -18.49 -1.95
CA MET A 4 5.15 -18.49 -1.62
C MET A 4 4.50 -17.22 -2.17
N GLU A 5 3.54 -17.40 -3.06
CA GLU A 5 2.76 -16.33 -3.68
C GLU A 5 1.93 -15.59 -2.61
N MET A 6 2.06 -14.26 -2.54
CA MET A 6 1.24 -13.42 -1.67
C MET A 6 0.05 -12.84 -2.42
N LEU A 7 0.28 -12.36 -3.63
CA LEU A 7 -0.74 -11.77 -4.48
C LEU A 7 -0.63 -12.34 -5.89
N LYS A 8 -1.75 -12.74 -6.45
CA LYS A 8 -1.89 -13.12 -7.85
C LYS A 8 -3.06 -12.41 -8.50
N ILE A 9 -2.77 -11.64 -9.52
CA ILE A 9 -3.76 -10.96 -10.35
C ILE A 9 -3.70 -11.52 -11.76
N LYS A 10 -4.86 -11.91 -12.30
CA LYS A 10 -4.97 -12.42 -13.68
C LYS A 10 -6.05 -11.69 -14.43
N ASN A 11 -5.66 -11.02 -15.51
CA ASN A 11 -6.55 -10.31 -16.46
C ASN A 11 -7.57 -9.42 -15.76
N LEU A 12 -7.14 -8.72 -14.69
CA LEU A 12 -8.00 -7.84 -13.92
C LEU A 12 -8.49 -6.68 -14.79
N THR A 13 -9.80 -6.59 -14.92
CA THR A 13 -10.48 -5.45 -15.53
C THR A 13 -11.50 -4.89 -14.54
N HIS A 14 -11.56 -3.57 -14.42
CA HIS A 14 -12.55 -2.89 -13.58
C HIS A 14 -13.12 -1.67 -14.28
N ASP A 15 -14.43 -1.68 -14.41
CA ASP A 15 -15.23 -0.62 -15.00
C ASP A 15 -16.10 0.04 -13.92
N PHE A 16 -15.99 1.36 -13.78
CA PHE A 16 -16.96 2.16 -13.02
C PHE A 16 -18.10 2.54 -13.97
N VAL A 17 -19.32 2.22 -13.57
CA VAL A 17 -20.53 2.53 -14.32
C VAL A 17 -21.23 3.69 -13.61
N ASP A 18 -21.44 4.79 -14.31
CA ASP A 18 -22.33 5.86 -13.88
C ASP A 18 -23.74 5.55 -14.38
N GLU A 19 -24.62 5.16 -13.47
CA GLU A 19 -26.00 4.79 -13.82
C GLU A 19 -26.86 5.99 -14.24
N GLU A 20 -26.52 7.21 -13.79
CA GLU A 20 -27.26 8.43 -14.13
C GLU A 20 -26.91 8.92 -15.55
N GLU A 21 -25.62 8.92 -15.89
CA GLU A 21 -25.15 9.38 -17.20
C GLU A 21 -25.04 8.25 -18.23
N GLY A 22 -25.15 6.99 -17.82
CA GLY A 22 -24.98 5.82 -18.69
C GLY A 22 -23.55 5.68 -19.23
N THR A 23 -22.58 6.33 -18.59
CA THR A 23 -21.17 6.29 -19.00
C THR A 23 -20.41 5.20 -18.26
N THR A 24 -19.39 4.64 -18.93
CA THR A 24 -18.51 3.63 -18.35
C THR A 24 -17.08 4.12 -18.41
N LEU A 25 -16.42 4.16 -17.25
CA LEU A 25 -14.99 4.48 -17.13
C LEU A 25 -14.21 3.22 -16.80
N ARG A 26 -13.36 2.75 -17.72
CA ARG A 26 -12.44 1.66 -17.47
C ARG A 26 -11.25 2.14 -16.66
N ALA A 27 -11.19 1.75 -15.39
CA ALA A 27 -10.14 2.18 -14.47
C ALA A 27 -8.94 1.22 -14.42
N VAL A 28 -9.17 -0.08 -14.68
CA VAL A 28 -8.13 -1.10 -14.82
C VAL A 28 -8.47 -1.94 -16.04
N ASP A 29 -7.50 -2.17 -16.91
CA ASP A 29 -7.69 -2.83 -18.20
C ASP A 29 -6.68 -4.00 -18.35
N ASN A 30 -7.18 -5.22 -18.16
CA ASN A 30 -6.45 -6.47 -18.39
C ASN A 30 -5.09 -6.56 -17.69
N VAL A 31 -5.01 -6.15 -16.42
CA VAL A 31 -3.78 -6.19 -15.62
C VAL A 31 -3.52 -7.59 -15.07
N SER A 32 -2.29 -8.09 -15.25
CA SER A 32 -1.82 -9.33 -14.63
C SER A 32 -0.48 -9.09 -13.96
N LEU A 33 -0.33 -9.50 -12.69
CA LEU A 33 0.90 -9.41 -11.92
C LEU A 33 0.90 -10.41 -10.76
N ASP A 34 2.11 -10.78 -10.33
CA ASP A 34 2.33 -11.67 -9.18
C ASP A 34 3.31 -11.00 -8.20
N VAL A 35 3.05 -11.20 -6.88
CA VAL A 35 3.90 -10.72 -5.78
C VAL A 35 4.18 -11.87 -4.82
N GLU A 36 5.43 -12.04 -4.43
CA GLU A 36 5.86 -13.05 -3.46
C GLU A 36 5.81 -12.51 -2.03
N LYS A 37 5.65 -13.41 -1.06
CA LYS A 37 5.67 -13.04 0.37
C LYS A 37 7.00 -12.40 0.75
N GLY A 38 6.91 -11.31 1.52
CA GLY A 38 8.07 -10.56 2.01
C GLY A 38 8.70 -9.60 1.00
N GLN A 39 8.19 -9.50 -0.24
CA GLN A 39 8.68 -8.51 -1.19
C GLN A 39 8.22 -7.08 -0.84
N PHE A 40 9.08 -6.11 -1.16
CA PHE A 40 8.73 -4.70 -1.21
C PHE A 40 8.46 -4.31 -2.67
N ILE A 41 7.19 -4.13 -3.00
CA ILE A 41 6.73 -3.81 -4.36
C ILE A 41 6.34 -2.33 -4.43
N ALA A 42 6.71 -1.68 -5.52
CA ALA A 42 6.19 -0.36 -5.85
C ALA A 42 5.31 -0.39 -7.10
N VAL A 43 4.19 0.34 -7.07
CA VAL A 43 3.32 0.58 -8.22
C VAL A 43 3.39 2.06 -8.57
N LEU A 44 4.02 2.37 -9.70
CA LEU A 44 4.20 3.71 -10.23
C LEU A 44 3.16 4.04 -11.31
N GLY A 45 2.84 5.32 -11.45
CA GLY A 45 2.01 5.87 -12.52
C GLY A 45 1.56 7.29 -12.18
N HIS A 46 1.12 8.05 -13.17
CA HIS A 46 0.55 9.37 -12.95
C HIS A 46 -0.85 9.29 -12.27
N ASN A 47 -1.39 10.42 -11.87
CA ASN A 47 -2.73 10.49 -11.29
C ASN A 47 -3.78 10.06 -12.35
N GLY A 48 -4.70 9.19 -11.96
CA GLY A 48 -5.70 8.63 -12.89
C GLY A 48 -5.24 7.38 -13.65
N SER A 49 -4.01 6.88 -13.49
CA SER A 49 -3.53 5.68 -14.19
C SER A 49 -4.10 4.35 -13.68
N GLY A 50 -5.02 4.34 -12.71
CA GLY A 50 -5.70 3.14 -12.19
C GLY A 50 -5.07 2.51 -10.93
N LYS A 51 -3.99 3.05 -10.38
CA LYS A 51 -3.25 2.50 -9.22
C LYS A 51 -4.11 2.31 -7.97
N SER A 52 -4.88 3.34 -7.59
CA SER A 52 -5.76 3.27 -6.42
C SER A 52 -6.89 2.25 -6.60
N SER A 53 -7.39 2.11 -7.85
CA SER A 53 -8.35 1.05 -8.18
C SER A 53 -7.72 -0.33 -8.03
N LEU A 54 -6.50 -0.53 -8.54
CA LEU A 54 -5.74 -1.76 -8.35
C LEU A 54 -5.56 -2.08 -6.86
N ALA A 55 -5.14 -1.10 -6.03
CA ALA A 55 -4.98 -1.26 -4.59
C ALA A 55 -6.25 -1.76 -3.90
N LYS A 56 -7.39 -1.18 -4.24
CA LYS A 56 -8.69 -1.54 -3.67
C LYS A 56 -9.13 -2.96 -4.02
N HIS A 57 -8.67 -3.52 -5.14
CA HIS A 57 -8.93 -4.92 -5.48
C HIS A 57 -8.10 -5.89 -4.62
N ILE A 58 -6.87 -5.51 -4.24
CA ILE A 58 -6.00 -6.34 -3.41
C ILE A 58 -6.60 -6.56 -2.02
N ASN A 59 -7.24 -5.52 -1.46
CA ASN A 59 -7.89 -5.58 -0.14
C ASN A 59 -9.38 -5.93 -0.22
N ALA A 60 -9.89 -6.35 -1.39
CA ALA A 60 -11.30 -6.65 -1.64
C ALA A 60 -12.27 -5.51 -1.24
N LEU A 61 -11.86 -4.25 -1.42
CA LEU A 61 -12.73 -3.07 -1.37
C LEU A 61 -13.50 -2.87 -2.67
N LEU A 62 -12.92 -3.33 -3.80
CA LEU A 62 -13.57 -3.43 -5.09
C LEU A 62 -13.56 -4.88 -5.56
N ALA A 63 -14.62 -5.30 -6.21
CA ALA A 63 -14.67 -6.59 -6.89
C ALA A 63 -14.29 -6.41 -8.38
N PRO A 64 -13.51 -7.32 -8.97
CA PRO A 64 -13.21 -7.30 -10.40
C PRO A 64 -14.46 -7.39 -11.26
N THR A 65 -14.56 -6.56 -12.31
CA THR A 65 -15.56 -6.71 -13.37
C THR A 65 -15.23 -7.99 -14.16
N GLU A 66 -13.94 -8.13 -14.55
CA GLU A 66 -13.42 -9.34 -15.19
C GLU A 66 -12.09 -9.74 -14.56
N GLY A 67 -11.67 -10.99 -14.80
CA GLY A 67 -10.44 -11.53 -14.22
C GLY A 67 -10.56 -11.96 -12.77
N THR A 68 -9.43 -12.23 -12.13
CA THR A 68 -9.36 -12.75 -10.76
C THR A 68 -8.23 -12.10 -9.97
N VAL A 69 -8.46 -11.93 -8.67
CA VAL A 69 -7.45 -11.48 -7.69
C VAL A 69 -7.44 -12.45 -6.53
N PHE A 70 -6.29 -13.05 -6.27
CA PHE A 70 -6.06 -13.93 -5.12
C PHE A 70 -5.05 -13.29 -4.18
N LEU A 71 -5.40 -13.21 -2.91
CA LEU A 71 -4.51 -12.80 -1.83
C LEU A 71 -4.24 -13.99 -0.92
N ASP A 72 -2.99 -14.41 -0.82
CA ASP A 72 -2.58 -15.60 -0.05
C ASP A 72 -3.46 -16.83 -0.33
N GLY A 73 -3.77 -17.05 -1.62
CA GLY A 73 -4.65 -18.12 -2.10
C GLY A 73 -6.16 -17.87 -1.93
N MET A 74 -6.57 -16.78 -1.29
CA MET A 74 -7.98 -16.42 -1.08
C MET A 74 -8.50 -15.59 -2.27
N ASP A 75 -9.61 -16.01 -2.89
CA ASP A 75 -10.27 -15.24 -3.96
C ASP A 75 -10.98 -14.01 -3.37
N THR A 76 -10.62 -12.81 -3.85
CA THR A 76 -11.19 -11.55 -3.37
C THR A 76 -12.67 -11.37 -3.74
N LYS A 77 -13.23 -12.20 -4.63
CA LYS A 77 -14.67 -12.25 -4.93
C LYS A 77 -15.48 -13.03 -3.92
N ASP A 78 -14.84 -13.91 -3.12
CA ASP A 78 -15.56 -14.72 -2.12
C ASP A 78 -15.92 -13.87 -0.90
N GLN A 79 -17.21 -13.52 -0.80
CA GLN A 79 -17.75 -12.73 0.30
C GLN A 79 -17.54 -13.36 1.70
N LYS A 80 -17.34 -14.67 1.77
CA LYS A 80 -17.09 -15.38 3.03
C LYS A 80 -15.67 -15.16 3.55
N LEU A 81 -14.74 -14.83 2.65
CA LEU A 81 -13.32 -14.63 2.97
C LEU A 81 -12.94 -13.15 3.17
N LEU A 82 -13.89 -12.22 3.04
CA LEU A 82 -13.59 -10.78 3.10
C LEU A 82 -12.88 -10.34 4.38
N TRP A 83 -13.27 -10.90 5.53
CA TRP A 83 -12.64 -10.58 6.80
C TRP A 83 -11.20 -11.09 6.87
N ASP A 84 -10.97 -12.32 6.44
CA ASP A 84 -9.64 -12.92 6.41
C ASP A 84 -8.72 -12.18 5.43
N ILE A 85 -9.24 -11.81 4.26
CA ILE A 85 -8.51 -11.01 3.26
C ILE A 85 -8.12 -9.65 3.84
N ARG A 86 -9.05 -8.91 4.46
CA ARG A 86 -8.81 -7.58 5.01
C ARG A 86 -7.92 -7.59 6.25
N GLN A 87 -7.94 -8.67 7.02
CA GLN A 87 -6.98 -8.88 8.10
C GLN A 87 -5.59 -9.18 7.56
N ASN A 88 -5.49 -9.97 6.49
CA ASN A 88 -4.23 -10.41 5.90
C ASN A 88 -3.55 -9.31 5.06
N ALA A 89 -4.34 -8.49 4.34
CA ALA A 89 -3.86 -7.31 3.61
C ALA A 89 -4.47 -6.03 4.20
N GLY A 90 -3.77 -5.40 5.12
CA GLY A 90 -4.15 -4.10 5.65
C GLY A 90 -3.97 -2.99 4.61
N MET A 91 -4.89 -2.01 4.58
CA MET A 91 -4.81 -0.88 3.64
C MET A 91 -4.61 0.44 4.37
N VAL A 92 -3.65 1.22 3.89
CA VAL A 92 -3.37 2.59 4.35
C VAL A 92 -3.72 3.55 3.24
N PHE A 93 -4.58 4.53 3.54
CA PHE A 93 -5.06 5.51 2.56
C PHE A 93 -4.17 6.75 2.50
N GLN A 94 -4.32 7.51 1.42
CA GLN A 94 -3.57 8.73 1.15
C GLN A 94 -3.70 9.78 2.26
N ASN A 95 -4.91 9.99 2.77
CA ASN A 95 -5.19 10.96 3.83
C ASN A 95 -5.41 10.23 5.17
N PRO A 96 -4.47 10.35 6.14
CA PRO A 96 -4.63 9.72 7.45
C PRO A 96 -5.82 10.25 8.25
N ASP A 97 -6.27 11.49 8.02
CA ASP A 97 -7.43 12.06 8.71
C ASP A 97 -8.74 11.35 8.35
N ASN A 98 -8.80 10.68 7.19
CA ASN A 98 -9.95 9.85 6.80
C ASN A 98 -9.90 8.44 7.41
N GLN A 99 -8.78 8.05 8.00
CA GLN A 99 -8.55 6.72 8.56
C GLN A 99 -8.56 6.72 10.08
N ILE A 100 -8.02 7.76 10.71
CA ILE A 100 -7.96 7.91 12.17
C ILE A 100 -9.35 8.32 12.69
N VAL A 101 -9.91 7.52 13.59
CA VAL A 101 -11.29 7.69 14.10
C VAL A 101 -11.36 7.96 15.59
N ALA A 102 -10.32 7.58 16.36
CA ALA A 102 -10.32 7.75 17.82
C ALA A 102 -9.78 9.11 18.27
N THR A 103 -10.08 9.47 19.51
CA THR A 103 -9.63 10.72 20.13
C THR A 103 -8.22 10.61 20.73
N MET A 104 -7.72 9.41 20.92
CA MET A 104 -6.41 9.06 21.48
C MET A 104 -5.67 8.08 20.56
N VAL A 105 -4.36 8.26 20.42
CA VAL A 105 -3.52 7.45 19.52
C VAL A 105 -3.61 5.96 19.85
N GLU A 106 -3.51 5.56 21.12
CA GLU A 106 -3.57 4.15 21.50
C GLU A 106 -4.92 3.51 21.23
N GLU A 107 -6.01 4.28 21.40
CA GLU A 107 -7.37 3.81 21.10
C GLU A 107 -7.55 3.57 19.59
N ASP A 108 -6.98 4.45 18.76
CA ASP A 108 -7.03 4.31 17.32
C ASP A 108 -6.28 3.06 16.85
N VAL A 109 -5.10 2.81 17.41
CA VAL A 109 -4.31 1.60 17.11
C VAL A 109 -5.00 0.33 17.63
N ALA A 110 -5.75 0.42 18.73
CA ALA A 110 -6.52 -0.70 19.29
C ALA A 110 -7.76 -1.06 18.46
N PHE A 111 -8.30 -0.12 17.68
CA PHE A 111 -9.57 -0.26 16.97
C PHE A 111 -9.62 -1.48 16.04
N GLY A 112 -8.55 -1.74 15.27
CA GLY A 112 -8.46 -2.92 14.39
C GLY A 112 -8.53 -4.24 15.16
N PRO A 113 -7.63 -4.48 16.12
CA PRO A 113 -7.66 -5.66 16.99
C PRO A 113 -8.99 -5.87 17.74
N GLU A 114 -9.65 -4.79 18.20
CA GLU A 114 -10.97 -4.87 18.85
C GLU A 114 -12.03 -5.43 17.89
N ASN A 115 -12.07 -4.93 16.66
CA ASN A 115 -12.98 -5.44 15.62
C ASN A 115 -12.72 -6.90 15.27
N LEU A 116 -11.46 -7.36 15.40
CA LEU A 116 -11.07 -8.77 15.24
C LEU A 116 -11.36 -9.62 16.48
N LYS A 117 -11.97 -9.04 17.52
CA LYS A 117 -12.30 -9.72 18.79
C LYS A 117 -11.08 -10.31 19.50
N VAL A 118 -9.92 -9.67 19.35
CA VAL A 118 -8.70 -10.04 20.08
C VAL A 118 -8.93 -9.82 21.57
N PRO A 119 -8.49 -10.72 22.48
CA PRO A 119 -8.63 -10.50 23.92
C PRO A 119 -7.95 -9.20 24.38
N THR A 120 -8.60 -8.46 25.29
CA THR A 120 -8.15 -7.12 25.74
C THR A 120 -6.68 -7.09 26.19
N ALA A 121 -6.23 -8.08 26.94
CA ALA A 121 -4.83 -8.16 27.39
C ALA A 121 -3.83 -8.29 26.24
N GLU A 122 -4.22 -8.92 25.14
CA GLU A 122 -3.42 -9.08 23.93
C GLU A 122 -3.47 -7.82 23.07
N ILE A 123 -4.63 -7.13 22.99
CA ILE A 123 -4.75 -5.84 22.28
C ILE A 123 -3.68 -4.86 22.73
N TRP A 124 -3.55 -4.63 24.04
CA TRP A 124 -2.58 -3.66 24.55
C TRP A 124 -1.14 -4.03 24.27
N LYS A 125 -0.80 -5.32 24.24
CA LYS A 125 0.54 -5.78 23.81
C LYS A 125 0.78 -5.49 22.33
N ARG A 126 -0.22 -5.71 21.47
CA ARG A 126 -0.13 -5.42 20.04
C ARG A 126 -0.01 -3.92 19.79
N VAL A 127 -0.79 -3.09 20.50
CA VAL A 127 -0.70 -1.63 20.46
C VAL A 127 0.70 -1.14 20.82
N GLU A 128 1.26 -1.61 21.93
CA GLU A 128 2.61 -1.23 22.35
C GLU A 128 3.67 -1.61 21.32
N LYS A 129 3.62 -2.84 20.81
CA LYS A 129 4.51 -3.36 19.78
C LYS A 129 4.37 -2.59 18.45
N ALA A 130 3.14 -2.27 18.04
CA ALA A 130 2.86 -1.53 16.81
C ALA A 130 3.35 -0.09 16.91
N LEU A 131 3.06 0.63 18.00
CA LEU A 131 3.56 1.99 18.24
C LEU A 131 5.08 2.03 18.33
N GLY A 132 5.70 1.01 18.93
CA GLY A 132 7.15 0.86 18.96
C GLY A 132 7.76 0.71 17.57
N ALA A 133 7.16 -0.14 16.72
CA ALA A 133 7.62 -0.40 15.36
C ALA A 133 7.63 0.83 14.45
N VAL A 134 6.73 1.79 14.68
CA VAL A 134 6.65 3.04 13.92
C VAL A 134 7.23 4.26 14.65
N GLY A 135 7.89 4.08 15.79
CA GLY A 135 8.51 5.15 16.59
C GLY A 135 7.51 6.12 17.22
N MET A 136 6.29 5.67 17.50
CA MET A 136 5.21 6.53 18.02
C MET A 136 4.86 6.31 19.51
N THR A 137 5.60 5.50 20.25
CA THR A 137 5.33 5.16 21.66
C THR A 137 5.16 6.38 22.55
N LYS A 138 5.99 7.43 22.38
CA LYS A 138 5.90 8.69 23.18
C LYS A 138 4.62 9.50 22.92
N TYR A 139 3.88 9.18 21.86
CA TYR A 139 2.64 9.85 21.49
C TYR A 139 1.39 9.06 21.87
N ARG A 140 1.54 7.91 22.52
CA ARG A 140 0.50 6.94 22.86
C ARG A 140 -0.77 7.60 23.43
N HIS A 141 -0.61 8.51 24.41
CA HIS A 141 -1.70 9.19 25.11
C HIS A 141 -2.02 10.58 24.54
N LYS A 142 -1.55 10.90 23.33
CA LYS A 142 -1.86 12.16 22.67
C LYS A 142 -3.10 12.05 21.79
N SER A 143 -3.78 13.19 21.59
CA SER A 143 -4.80 13.30 20.57
C SER A 143 -4.16 13.33 19.18
N PRO A 144 -4.67 12.56 18.20
CA PRO A 144 -4.23 12.61 16.82
C PRO A 144 -4.26 14.02 16.20
N LEU A 145 -5.17 14.88 16.63
CA LEU A 145 -5.28 16.26 16.16
C LEU A 145 -4.03 17.12 16.46
N LYS A 146 -3.20 16.70 17.42
CA LYS A 146 -1.95 17.38 17.81
C LYS A 146 -0.71 16.81 17.11
N LEU A 147 -0.89 15.91 16.17
CA LEU A 147 0.19 15.26 15.44
C LEU A 147 0.44 15.93 14.08
N SER A 148 1.70 15.91 13.61
CA SER A 148 2.01 16.26 12.22
C SER A 148 1.44 15.21 11.25
N GLY A 149 1.33 15.57 9.95
CA GLY A 149 0.85 14.63 8.92
C GLY A 149 1.64 13.32 8.91
N GLY A 150 2.98 13.37 8.94
CA GLY A 150 3.82 12.17 9.00
C GLY A 150 3.63 11.35 10.27
N GLN A 151 3.38 12.00 11.42
CA GLN A 151 3.05 11.29 12.65
C GLN A 151 1.69 10.61 12.57
N LYS A 152 0.67 11.28 12.02
CA LYS A 152 -0.65 10.69 11.78
C LYS A 152 -0.55 9.48 10.85
N GLN A 153 0.22 9.59 9.77
CA GLN A 153 0.42 8.49 8.83
C GLN A 153 1.06 7.27 9.53
N ARG A 154 2.06 7.49 10.38
CA ARG A 154 2.65 6.40 11.17
C ARG A 154 1.68 5.79 12.19
N VAL A 155 0.78 6.58 12.76
CA VAL A 155 -0.30 6.05 13.61
C VAL A 155 -1.26 5.18 12.79
N ALA A 156 -1.67 5.63 11.60
CA ALA A 156 -2.50 4.83 10.71
C ALA A 156 -1.82 3.49 10.32
N ILE A 157 -0.50 3.52 10.03
CA ILE A 157 0.29 2.32 9.79
C ILE A 157 0.34 1.43 11.05
N ALA A 158 0.50 2.01 12.25
CA ALA A 158 0.48 1.24 13.50
C ALA A 158 -0.85 0.52 13.73
N GLY A 159 -1.99 1.17 13.42
CA GLY A 159 -3.32 0.54 13.48
C GLY A 159 -3.42 -0.70 12.60
N ILE A 160 -2.84 -0.64 11.40
CA ILE A 160 -2.77 -1.79 10.50
C ILE A 160 -1.84 -2.87 11.06
N ILE A 161 -0.64 -2.52 11.53
CA ILE A 161 0.32 -3.49 12.09
C ILE A 161 -0.25 -4.22 13.31
N ALA A 162 -1.06 -3.55 14.14
CA ALA A 162 -1.68 -4.15 15.32
C ALA A 162 -2.64 -5.30 14.98
N MET A 163 -3.15 -5.37 13.75
CA MET A 163 -3.91 -6.51 13.23
C MET A 163 -3.05 -7.71 12.82
N GLU A 164 -1.71 -7.56 12.82
CA GLU A 164 -0.71 -8.55 12.41
C GLU A 164 -0.90 -9.07 10.97
N PRO A 165 -0.98 -8.16 9.97
CA PRO A 165 -1.15 -8.55 8.58
C PRO A 165 0.13 -9.16 7.99
N GLN A 166 0.01 -9.95 6.92
CA GLN A 166 1.15 -10.42 6.13
C GLN A 166 1.49 -9.47 4.96
N CYS A 167 0.54 -8.61 4.58
CA CYS A 167 0.71 -7.63 3.52
C CYS A 167 0.16 -6.27 3.96
N ILE A 168 0.83 -5.19 3.56
CA ILE A 168 0.32 -3.83 3.73
C ILE A 168 0.30 -3.17 2.35
N VAL A 169 -0.88 -2.72 1.95
CA VAL A 169 -1.10 -1.94 0.72
C VAL A 169 -1.20 -0.48 1.11
N LEU A 170 -0.38 0.38 0.54
CA LEU A 170 -0.37 1.81 0.85
C LEU A 170 -0.66 2.60 -0.42
N ASP A 171 -1.77 3.35 -0.40
CA ASP A 171 -2.21 4.18 -1.51
C ASP A 171 -1.75 5.62 -1.31
N GLU A 172 -0.64 5.98 -1.95
CA GLU A 172 0.02 7.30 -1.89
C GLU A 172 0.22 7.84 -0.46
N PRO A 173 0.80 7.05 0.47
CA PRO A 173 0.83 7.38 1.90
C PRO A 173 1.65 8.64 2.24
N THR A 174 2.40 9.16 1.29
CA THR A 174 3.34 10.28 1.48
C THR A 174 2.93 11.54 0.73
N ALA A 175 1.85 11.51 -0.07
CA ALA A 175 1.46 12.59 -0.95
C ALA A 175 1.18 13.93 -0.22
N MET A 176 0.68 13.86 1.02
CA MET A 176 0.33 15.03 1.84
C MET A 176 1.43 15.41 2.86
N LEU A 177 2.64 14.81 2.76
CA LEU A 177 3.70 14.97 3.74
C LEU A 177 4.80 15.89 3.24
N ASP A 178 5.40 16.61 4.18
CA ASP A 178 6.66 17.31 3.96
C ASP A 178 7.83 16.32 3.70
N PRO A 179 8.96 16.76 3.17
CA PRO A 179 10.07 15.87 2.83
C PRO A 179 10.59 15.02 4.00
N VAL A 180 10.57 15.56 5.22
CA VAL A 180 11.02 14.84 6.42
C VAL A 180 10.04 13.74 6.78
N GLY A 181 8.75 14.05 6.87
CA GLY A 181 7.68 13.07 7.16
C GLY A 181 7.61 11.97 6.11
N ARG A 182 7.82 12.31 4.83
CA ARG A 182 7.90 11.35 3.73
C ARG A 182 9.02 10.34 3.94
N LYS A 183 10.24 10.84 4.23
CA LYS A 183 11.41 10.00 4.50
C LYS A 183 11.15 9.06 5.69
N GLU A 184 10.63 9.59 6.80
CA GLU A 184 10.33 8.80 8.00
C GLU A 184 9.32 7.68 7.74
N VAL A 185 8.29 7.92 6.93
CA VAL A 185 7.29 6.89 6.54
C VAL A 185 7.96 5.81 5.69
N ILE A 186 8.72 6.18 4.66
CA ILE A 186 9.39 5.20 3.77
C ILE A 186 10.41 4.35 4.55
N GLU A 187 11.21 4.95 5.44
CA GLU A 187 12.15 4.21 6.32
C GLU A 187 11.39 3.24 7.23
N THR A 188 10.23 3.64 7.77
CA THR A 188 9.36 2.77 8.56
C THR A 188 8.90 1.56 7.75
N LEU A 189 8.46 1.76 6.49
CA LEU A 189 8.02 0.67 5.62
C LEU A 189 9.15 -0.32 5.31
N HIS A 190 10.36 0.18 5.02
CA HIS A 190 11.52 -0.69 4.82
C HIS A 190 11.90 -1.49 6.08
N THR A 191 11.79 -0.89 7.26
CA THR A 191 12.03 -1.58 8.53
C THR A 191 11.01 -2.70 8.74
N LEU A 192 9.72 -2.43 8.51
CA LEU A 192 8.65 -3.42 8.62
C LEU A 192 8.84 -4.58 7.63
N ASN A 193 9.21 -4.29 6.40
CA ASN A 193 9.49 -5.33 5.41
C ASN A 193 10.68 -6.20 5.83
N LYS A 194 11.83 -5.59 6.16
CA LYS A 194 13.07 -6.33 6.46
C LYS A 194 13.04 -7.07 7.78
N GLU A 195 12.50 -6.45 8.85
CA GLU A 195 12.55 -7.01 10.19
C GLU A 195 11.35 -7.90 10.52
N LYS A 196 10.20 -7.63 9.93
CA LYS A 196 8.94 -8.36 10.17
C LYS A 196 8.54 -9.27 9.02
N ASN A 197 9.27 -9.24 7.91
CA ASN A 197 8.96 -9.98 6.68
C ASN A 197 7.53 -9.71 6.14
N ILE A 198 7.02 -8.49 6.38
CA ILE A 198 5.71 -8.06 5.87
C ILE A 198 5.86 -7.69 4.40
N THR A 199 4.99 -8.20 3.54
CA THR A 199 4.92 -7.79 2.14
C THR A 199 4.42 -6.35 2.07
N ILE A 200 5.12 -5.48 1.33
CA ILE A 200 4.73 -4.09 1.14
C ILE A 200 4.35 -3.85 -0.32
N ILE A 201 3.18 -3.27 -0.54
CA ILE A 201 2.75 -2.81 -1.86
C ILE A 201 2.53 -1.30 -1.77
N LEU A 202 3.53 -0.54 -2.20
CA LEU A 202 3.54 0.92 -2.15
C LEU A 202 3.08 1.50 -3.48
N ILE A 203 1.94 2.18 -3.47
CA ILE A 203 1.47 2.97 -4.60
C ILE A 203 1.95 4.38 -4.44
N THR A 204 2.64 4.91 -5.45
CA THR A 204 3.18 6.25 -5.44
C THR A 204 3.38 6.79 -6.86
N HIS A 205 3.44 8.11 -7.00
CA HIS A 205 3.93 8.78 -8.20
C HIS A 205 5.35 9.34 -8.01
N HIS A 206 5.94 9.17 -6.81
CA HIS A 206 7.26 9.66 -6.47
C HIS A 206 8.35 8.61 -6.74
N MET A 207 9.15 8.84 -7.77
CA MET A 207 10.21 7.92 -8.19
C MET A 207 11.26 7.64 -7.11
N ASN A 208 11.57 8.63 -6.26
CA ASN A 208 12.55 8.46 -5.18
C ASN A 208 12.15 7.45 -4.12
N GLU A 209 10.83 7.19 -3.98
CA GLU A 209 10.30 6.26 -2.97
C GLU A 209 10.47 4.79 -3.36
N VAL A 210 10.70 4.53 -4.65
CA VAL A 210 10.77 3.16 -5.16
C VAL A 210 12.20 2.61 -5.30
N ILE A 211 13.21 3.43 -4.99
CA ILE A 211 14.64 3.06 -5.16
C ILE A 211 14.99 1.77 -4.39
N GLY A 212 14.38 1.58 -3.22
CA GLY A 212 14.60 0.40 -2.37
C GLY A 212 13.63 -0.75 -2.59
N ALA A 213 12.78 -0.70 -3.61
CA ALA A 213 11.83 -1.78 -3.91
C ALA A 213 12.54 -2.97 -4.58
N ASP A 214 12.03 -4.18 -4.34
CA ASP A 214 12.50 -5.39 -5.02
C ASP A 214 12.03 -5.41 -6.48
N LYS A 215 10.79 -4.95 -6.72
CA LYS A 215 10.16 -4.90 -8.04
C LYS A 215 9.27 -3.69 -8.18
N VAL A 216 9.21 -3.13 -9.36
CA VAL A 216 8.39 -1.97 -9.73
C VAL A 216 7.46 -2.35 -10.86
N PHE A 217 6.19 -2.06 -10.70
CA PHE A 217 5.16 -2.10 -11.72
C PHE A 217 4.82 -0.68 -12.15
N VAL A 218 4.72 -0.42 -13.44
CA VAL A 218 4.35 0.91 -13.96
C VAL A 218 3.02 0.84 -14.68
N MET A 219 2.07 1.63 -14.20
CA MET A 219 0.72 1.73 -14.77
C MET A 219 0.54 3.03 -15.55
N ASP A 220 -0.16 2.90 -16.67
CA ASP A 220 -0.59 4.03 -17.50
C ASP A 220 -1.94 3.69 -18.14
N ASP A 221 -2.89 4.60 -18.07
CA ASP A 221 -4.25 4.45 -18.64
C ASP A 221 -4.90 3.08 -18.32
N GLY A 222 -4.89 2.71 -17.04
CA GLY A 222 -5.46 1.46 -16.52
C GLY A 222 -4.63 0.19 -16.82
N LYS A 223 -3.53 0.27 -17.55
CA LYS A 223 -2.73 -0.87 -18.00
C LYS A 223 -1.38 -0.97 -17.29
N LEU A 224 -0.89 -2.19 -17.15
CA LEU A 224 0.49 -2.45 -16.77
C LEU A 224 1.37 -2.35 -18.02
N ILE A 225 2.22 -1.32 -18.09
CA ILE A 225 3.04 -1.04 -19.27
C ILE A 225 4.51 -1.43 -19.14
N MET A 226 5.00 -1.53 -17.90
CA MET A 226 6.36 -1.98 -17.59
C MET A 226 6.42 -2.69 -16.24
N GLU A 227 7.32 -3.65 -16.12
CA GLU A 227 7.73 -4.24 -14.85
C GLU A 227 9.24 -4.50 -14.84
N GLY A 228 9.84 -4.56 -13.65
CA GLY A 228 11.26 -4.84 -13.47
C GLY A 228 11.77 -4.31 -12.14
N THR A 229 13.08 -4.43 -11.92
CA THR A 229 13.76 -3.80 -10.80
C THR A 229 13.77 -2.26 -10.96
N PRO A 230 13.95 -1.49 -9.89
CA PRO A 230 14.10 -0.04 -9.99
C PRO A 230 15.13 0.38 -11.05
N ARG A 231 16.27 -0.31 -11.11
CA ARG A 231 17.35 -0.04 -12.09
C ARG A 231 16.88 -0.25 -13.54
N GLU A 232 16.16 -1.33 -13.82
CA GLU A 232 15.63 -1.61 -15.15
C GLU A 232 14.56 -0.60 -15.57
N ILE A 233 13.72 -0.16 -14.64
CA ILE A 233 12.71 0.87 -14.89
C ILE A 233 13.39 2.21 -15.17
N PHE A 234 14.32 2.65 -14.31
CA PHE A 234 15.00 3.93 -14.44
C PHE A 234 15.90 4.03 -15.68
N SER A 235 16.37 2.91 -16.22
CA SER A 235 17.10 2.89 -17.49
C SER A 235 16.24 3.25 -18.72
N LYS A 236 14.88 3.19 -18.58
CA LYS A 236 13.92 3.47 -19.67
C LYS A 236 13.40 4.91 -19.63
N VAL A 237 14.32 5.89 -19.45
CA VAL A 237 14.02 7.32 -19.22
C VAL A 237 12.98 7.89 -20.19
N ASP A 238 13.13 7.62 -21.50
CA ASP A 238 12.21 8.16 -22.53
C ASP A 238 10.78 7.64 -22.38
N LYS A 239 10.62 6.38 -21.96
CA LYS A 239 9.29 5.79 -21.73
C LYS A 239 8.65 6.41 -20.47
N ILE A 240 9.44 6.60 -19.40
CA ILE A 240 8.99 7.20 -18.16
C ILE A 240 8.51 8.64 -18.37
N LYS A 241 9.30 9.44 -19.11
CA LYS A 241 8.94 10.81 -19.44
C LYS A 241 7.68 10.91 -20.30
N LYS A 242 7.48 9.98 -21.24
CA LYS A 242 6.27 9.94 -22.11
C LYS A 242 4.97 9.76 -21.32
N ILE A 243 5.01 9.06 -20.20
CA ILE A 243 3.85 8.84 -19.31
C ILE A 243 3.74 9.90 -18.20
N GLY A 244 4.48 11.00 -18.31
CA GLY A 244 4.38 12.15 -17.39
C GLY A 244 5.00 11.93 -16.01
N LEU A 245 5.89 10.93 -15.84
CA LEU A 245 6.63 10.73 -14.60
C LEU A 245 8.00 11.44 -14.66
N GLU A 246 8.36 12.09 -13.55
CA GLU A 246 9.67 12.74 -13.41
C GLU A 246 10.73 11.67 -13.09
N VAL A 247 11.82 11.67 -13.86
CA VAL A 247 12.95 10.77 -13.58
C VAL A 247 13.78 11.37 -12.46
N PRO A 248 14.06 10.64 -11.37
CA PRO A 248 14.91 11.14 -10.31
C PRO A 248 16.31 11.43 -10.85
N GLN A 249 16.96 12.48 -10.32
CA GLN A 249 18.41 12.60 -10.44
C GLN A 249 19.02 11.49 -9.59
N VAL A 250 19.29 10.35 -10.22
CA VAL A 250 19.88 9.20 -9.52
C VAL A 250 21.33 9.55 -9.21
N PRO A 251 21.82 9.41 -7.97
CA PRO A 251 23.24 9.54 -7.68
C PRO A 251 24.05 8.58 -8.55
N ASP A 252 25.26 8.98 -8.98
CA ASP A 252 26.17 8.20 -9.86
C ASP A 252 26.43 6.75 -9.39
N SER A 253 26.13 6.41 -8.15
CA SER A 253 26.24 5.07 -7.57
C SER A 253 25.36 4.00 -8.27
N TYR A 254 24.36 4.40 -9.07
CA TYR A 254 23.52 3.48 -9.83
C TYR A 254 23.95 3.29 -11.30
N GLY A 255 25.00 3.99 -11.75
CA GLY A 255 25.61 3.77 -13.07
C GLY A 255 24.69 4.09 -14.26
N ILE A 256 23.77 5.04 -14.10
CA ILE A 256 22.93 5.57 -15.18
C ILE A 256 23.52 6.92 -15.57
N GLN A 257 24.24 6.97 -16.70
CA GLN A 257 24.66 8.20 -17.39
C GLN A 257 23.60 8.63 -18.38
#